data_d34f78e63cf1dc361c1b332de9f978ed
#
_entry.id   d34f78e63cf1dc361c1b332de9f978ed
#
_cell.length_a   1.000
_cell.length_b   1.000
_cell.length_c   1.000
_cell.angle_alpha   90.00
_cell.angle_beta   90.00
_cell.angle_gamma   90.00
#
_symmetry.space_group_name_H-M   'P 1'
#
loop_
_entity.id
_entity.type
_entity.pdbx_description
1 polymer ?
#
loop_
_entity_poly.entity_id
_entity_poly.type
_entity_poly.pdbx_seq_one_letter_code
_entity_poly.pdbx_strand_id
1 'polypeptide(L)'
;GICGDAKLVAQQLLSKLSKTAGDLDREKRKALIHQTKSAWLQTLTSLDHEEDDPGTTWNKDARTRDKDRMSPRMAWRAIQAGLPSNAIISSDIGNNCAIGNAYPTFEKGRKYLAPGLFGPCGYGFPAILGAKIGCPDIPVVGFAGDGAFGISMSEMSSCNRKEWPSITMIIFRNYQWGAEKRNSILWFDDNFVGT
;
A
#
# COMPACT_ATOMS: atom_id res chain seq x y z
N GLY A 1 -15.57 -16.76 14.65
CA GLY A 1 -14.73 -16.02 15.62
C GLY A 1 -14.61 -16.79 16.93
N ILE A 2 -13.52 -16.55 17.66
CA ILE A 2 -13.31 -17.10 19.00
C ILE A 2 -13.23 -15.89 19.94
N CYS A 3 -14.15 -15.88 20.92
CA CYS A 3 -14.16 -14.85 21.96
C CYS A 3 -13.29 -15.30 23.14
N GLY A 4 -12.30 -14.51 23.52
CA GLY A 4 -11.41 -14.81 24.63
C GLY A 4 -10.11 -14.02 24.62
N ASP A 5 -9.29 -14.23 25.64
CA ASP A 5 -7.94 -13.67 25.70
C ASP A 5 -7.06 -14.26 24.59
N ALA A 6 -6.46 -13.41 23.79
CA ALA A 6 -5.70 -13.82 22.60
C ALA A 6 -4.53 -14.75 22.93
N LYS A 7 -3.85 -14.53 24.07
CA LYS A 7 -2.72 -15.35 24.51
C LYS A 7 -3.18 -16.75 24.89
N LEU A 8 -4.28 -16.85 25.66
CA LEU A 8 -4.83 -18.14 26.10
C LEU A 8 -5.38 -18.93 24.92
N VAL A 9 -6.07 -18.27 23.97
CA VAL A 9 -6.55 -18.89 22.73
C VAL A 9 -5.37 -19.41 21.92
N ALA A 10 -4.33 -18.61 21.73
CA ALA A 10 -3.13 -19.02 20.98
C ALA A 10 -2.43 -20.23 21.65
N GLN A 11 -2.31 -20.26 22.96
CA GLN A 11 -1.75 -21.39 23.69
C GLN A 11 -2.57 -22.67 23.53
N GLN A 12 -3.89 -22.57 23.58
CA GLN A 12 -4.79 -23.72 23.35
C GLN A 12 -4.70 -24.22 21.92
N LEU A 13 -4.67 -23.33 20.93
CA LEU A 13 -4.48 -23.69 19.52
C LEU A 13 -3.15 -24.41 19.33
N LEU A 14 -2.07 -23.88 19.86
CA LEU A 14 -0.74 -24.47 19.78
C LEU A 14 -0.71 -25.89 20.36
N SER A 15 -1.31 -26.10 21.54
CA SER A 15 -1.39 -27.41 22.17
C SER A 15 -2.16 -28.45 21.37
N LYS A 16 -3.19 -28.01 20.63
CA LYS A 16 -3.97 -28.89 19.74
C LYS A 16 -3.25 -29.17 18.42
N LEU A 17 -2.63 -28.14 17.83
CA LEU A 17 -1.90 -28.29 16.59
C LEU A 17 -0.66 -29.18 16.72
N SER A 18 0.04 -29.14 17.84
CA SER A 18 1.18 -30.02 18.09
C SER A 18 0.80 -31.51 18.13
N LYS A 19 -0.46 -31.84 18.45
CA LYS A 19 -0.99 -33.20 18.46
C LYS A 19 -1.49 -33.67 17.09
N THR A 20 -1.82 -32.73 16.20
CA THR A 20 -2.41 -33.02 14.88
C THR A 20 -1.48 -32.66 13.73
N ALA A 21 -0.31 -32.14 14.00
CA ALA A 21 0.72 -31.83 13.00
C ALA A 21 1.41 -33.11 12.48
N GLY A 22 0.60 -34.06 12.00
CA GLY A 22 1.05 -35.04 11.04
C GLY A 22 1.52 -34.33 9.76
N ASP A 23 2.37 -34.95 9.02
CA ASP A 23 3.04 -34.49 7.80
C ASP A 23 2.26 -33.45 6.97
N LEU A 24 2.35 -32.18 7.38
CA LEU A 24 2.04 -31.10 6.48
C LEU A 24 3.12 -31.14 5.40
N ASP A 25 2.74 -31.52 4.17
CA ASP A 25 3.63 -31.53 3.03
C ASP A 25 4.14 -30.10 2.77
N ARG A 26 5.18 -29.72 3.51
CA ARG A 26 5.77 -28.39 3.49
C ARG A 26 6.32 -28.03 2.13
N GLU A 27 6.82 -29.01 1.40
CA GLU A 27 7.38 -28.79 0.07
C GLU A 27 6.28 -28.53 -0.96
N LYS A 28 5.18 -29.24 -0.88
CA LYS A 28 3.99 -28.98 -1.70
C LYS A 28 3.42 -27.60 -1.43
N ARG A 29 3.36 -27.19 -0.15
CA ARG A 29 2.90 -25.85 0.21
C ARG A 29 3.84 -24.75 -0.27
N LYS A 30 5.15 -24.94 -0.17
CA LYS A 30 6.14 -24.01 -0.71
C LYS A 30 6.01 -23.89 -2.22
N ALA A 31 5.87 -25.00 -2.92
CA ALA A 31 5.67 -25.02 -4.37
C ALA A 31 4.40 -24.25 -4.77
N LEU A 32 3.29 -24.46 -4.06
CA LEU A 32 2.04 -23.74 -4.31
C LEU A 32 2.21 -22.21 -4.07
N ILE A 33 2.87 -21.82 -2.99
CA ILE A 33 3.15 -20.40 -2.71
C ILE A 33 4.00 -19.78 -3.81
N HIS A 34 5.04 -20.48 -4.26
CA HIS A 34 5.90 -20.01 -5.33
C HIS A 34 5.13 -19.87 -6.64
N GLN A 35 4.34 -20.88 -7.02
CA GLN A 35 3.49 -20.84 -8.20
C GLN A 35 2.51 -19.66 -8.16
N THR A 36 1.83 -19.46 -7.01
CA THR A 36 0.86 -18.38 -6.84
C THR A 36 1.53 -17.00 -6.96
N LYS A 37 2.71 -16.83 -6.35
CA LYS A 37 3.50 -15.59 -6.47
C LYS A 37 3.94 -15.33 -7.92
N SER A 38 4.39 -16.36 -8.63
CA SER A 38 4.81 -16.22 -10.02
C SER A 38 3.64 -15.85 -10.93
N ALA A 39 2.48 -16.49 -10.75
CA ALA A 39 1.26 -16.16 -11.48
C ALA A 39 0.81 -14.71 -11.20
N TRP A 40 0.88 -14.27 -9.94
CA TRP A 40 0.56 -12.89 -9.58
C TRP A 40 1.50 -11.88 -10.25
N LEU A 41 2.81 -12.13 -10.25
CA LEU A 41 3.77 -11.28 -10.93
C LEU A 41 3.54 -11.20 -12.44
N GLN A 42 3.16 -12.33 -13.08
CA GLN A 42 2.77 -12.34 -14.49
C GLN A 42 1.53 -11.47 -14.74
N THR A 43 0.51 -11.59 -13.88
CA THR A 43 -0.68 -10.74 -13.95
C THR A 43 -0.32 -9.26 -13.82
N LEU A 44 0.52 -8.88 -12.85
CA LEU A 44 0.96 -7.49 -12.71
C LEU A 44 1.73 -7.00 -13.96
N THR A 45 2.53 -7.88 -14.57
CA THR A 45 3.29 -7.53 -15.78
C THR A 45 2.36 -7.33 -16.97
N SER A 46 1.34 -8.16 -17.14
CA SER A 46 0.35 -7.97 -18.22
C SER A 46 -0.38 -6.64 -18.07
N LEU A 47 -0.77 -6.29 -16.85
CA LEU A 47 -1.44 -5.01 -16.56
C LEU A 47 -0.56 -3.78 -16.82
N ASP A 48 0.76 -3.91 -16.77
CA ASP A 48 1.67 -2.79 -17.07
C ASP A 48 1.67 -2.41 -18.56
N HIS A 49 1.33 -3.36 -19.42
CA HIS A 49 1.32 -3.22 -20.88
C HIS A 49 -0.08 -2.97 -21.46
N GLU A 50 -1.13 -3.00 -20.64
CA GLU A 50 -2.46 -2.62 -21.08
C GLU A 50 -2.50 -1.10 -21.30
N GLU A 51 -2.30 -0.69 -22.55
CA GLU A 51 -2.31 0.72 -22.94
C GLU A 51 -3.68 1.36 -22.77
N ASP A 52 -4.76 0.59 -22.83
CA ASP A 52 -6.12 1.05 -22.59
C ASP A 52 -6.97 -0.13 -22.11
N ASP A 53 -7.58 -0.06 -20.95
CA ASP A 53 -8.69 -0.92 -20.61
C ASP A 53 -9.98 -0.35 -21.22
N PRO A 54 -10.42 -0.83 -22.39
CA PRO A 54 -11.61 -0.31 -23.04
C PRO A 54 -12.91 -0.76 -22.35
N GLY A 55 -12.78 -1.62 -21.33
CA GLY A 55 -13.92 -2.32 -20.72
C GLY A 55 -14.52 -1.66 -19.49
N THR A 56 -13.87 -0.66 -18.90
CA THR A 56 -14.43 0.00 -17.71
C THR A 56 -15.19 1.26 -18.08
N THR A 57 -16.49 1.20 -17.99
CA THR A 57 -17.44 2.30 -18.29
C THR A 57 -17.17 3.59 -17.51
N TRP A 58 -16.50 3.49 -16.37
CA TRP A 58 -16.09 4.63 -15.53
C TRP A 58 -14.83 5.35 -16.03
N ASN A 59 -14.24 4.88 -17.09
CA ASN A 59 -13.01 5.45 -17.67
C ASN A 59 -13.27 6.23 -18.98
N LYS A 60 -14.49 6.71 -19.21
CA LYS A 60 -14.81 7.47 -20.41
C LYS A 60 -13.94 8.71 -20.58
N ASP A 61 -13.49 9.32 -19.50
CA ASP A 61 -12.60 10.47 -19.50
C ASP A 61 -11.11 10.09 -19.62
N ALA A 62 -10.76 8.82 -19.41
CA ALA A 62 -9.39 8.34 -19.57
C ALA A 62 -8.95 8.21 -21.04
N ARG A 63 -9.87 8.37 -22.00
CA ARG A 63 -9.55 8.41 -23.44
C ARG A 63 -8.66 9.60 -23.83
N THR A 64 -8.56 10.61 -22.97
CA THR A 64 -7.62 11.71 -23.07
C THR A 64 -6.48 11.52 -22.09
N ARG A 65 -5.97 10.31 -21.91
CA ARG A 65 -4.71 10.12 -21.20
C ARG A 65 -3.67 11.01 -21.85
N ASP A 66 -3.32 12.04 -21.15
CA ASP A 66 -2.14 12.83 -21.43
C ASP A 66 -0.97 11.83 -21.52
N LYS A 67 -0.48 11.58 -22.71
CA LYS A 67 0.59 10.61 -22.98
C LYS A 67 1.85 10.90 -22.18
N ASP A 68 1.93 12.11 -21.63
CA ASP A 68 3.02 12.56 -20.78
C ASP A 68 2.86 12.19 -19.30
N ARG A 69 1.75 11.56 -18.89
CA ARG A 69 1.54 11.15 -17.50
C ARG A 69 2.06 9.74 -17.24
N MET A 70 2.84 9.64 -16.19
CA MET A 70 3.34 8.35 -15.73
C MET A 70 2.21 7.45 -15.19
N SER A 71 2.16 6.21 -15.65
CA SER A 71 1.29 5.21 -15.04
C SER A 71 1.67 4.99 -13.57
N PRO A 72 0.70 4.95 -12.63
CA PRO A 72 1.01 4.65 -11.23
C PRO A 72 1.65 3.27 -11.04
N ARG A 73 1.36 2.32 -11.92
CA ARG A 73 2.00 0.99 -11.90
C ARG A 73 3.48 1.08 -12.27
N MET A 74 3.81 1.79 -13.34
CA MET A 74 5.20 2.04 -13.73
C MET A 74 5.97 2.80 -12.64
N ALA A 75 5.33 3.81 -12.03
CA ALA A 75 5.90 4.53 -10.90
C ALA A 75 6.23 3.58 -9.74
N TRP A 76 5.31 2.70 -9.36
CA TRP A 76 5.54 1.73 -8.29
C TRP A 76 6.66 0.74 -8.63
N ARG A 77 6.78 0.29 -9.88
CA ARG A 77 7.91 -0.57 -10.28
C ARG A 77 9.25 0.14 -10.15
N ALA A 78 9.33 1.39 -10.60
CA ALA A 78 10.55 2.18 -10.46
C ALA A 78 10.90 2.42 -8.98
N ILE A 79 9.90 2.76 -8.16
CA ILE A 79 10.06 2.93 -6.72
C ILE A 79 10.54 1.64 -6.07
N GLN A 80 9.91 0.50 -6.38
CA GLN A 80 10.29 -0.79 -5.82
C GLN A 80 11.76 -1.14 -6.14
N ALA A 81 12.22 -0.81 -7.32
CA ALA A 81 13.62 -1.03 -7.71
C ALA A 81 14.61 -0.18 -6.90
N GLY A 82 14.19 1.01 -6.46
CA GLY A 82 15.03 1.92 -5.66
C GLY A 82 14.86 1.79 -4.14
N LEU A 83 13.86 1.04 -3.67
CA LEU A 83 13.59 0.92 -2.23
C LEU A 83 14.65 0.07 -1.53
N PRO A 84 15.28 0.57 -0.45
CA PRO A 84 16.17 -0.24 0.37
C PRO A 84 15.44 -1.47 0.95
N SER A 85 16.12 -2.61 0.98
CA SER A 85 15.51 -3.89 1.41
C SER A 85 15.04 -3.89 2.86
N ASN A 86 15.62 -3.04 3.71
CA ASN A 86 15.28 -2.88 5.12
C ASN A 86 14.39 -1.67 5.40
N ALA A 87 13.93 -0.94 4.37
CA ALA A 87 13.12 0.27 4.57
C ALA A 87 11.82 0.00 5.32
N ILE A 88 11.43 0.93 6.17
CA ILE A 88 10.08 1.00 6.71
C ILE A 88 9.25 1.78 5.70
N ILE A 89 8.15 1.20 5.25
CA ILE A 89 7.26 1.80 4.28
C ILE A 89 5.95 2.15 4.96
N SER A 90 5.42 3.34 4.69
CA SER A 90 4.07 3.71 5.08
C SER A 90 3.24 4.06 3.85
N SER A 91 2.01 3.59 3.79
CA SER A 91 1.03 3.99 2.77
C SER A 91 -0.14 4.72 3.42
N ASP A 92 -0.53 5.82 2.79
CA ASP A 92 -1.79 6.48 3.11
C ASP A 92 -2.96 5.83 2.36
N ILE A 93 -4.17 6.16 2.72
CA ILE A 93 -5.40 5.64 2.11
C ILE A 93 -5.68 6.31 0.74
N GLY A 94 -6.46 5.63 -0.08
CA GLY A 94 -6.88 6.00 -1.43
C GLY A 94 -6.42 5.00 -2.49
N ASN A 95 -6.53 5.36 -3.76
CA ASN A 95 -6.07 4.53 -4.88
C ASN A 95 -4.60 4.14 -4.76
N ASN A 96 -3.80 5.02 -4.20
CA ASN A 96 -2.39 4.78 -3.86
C ASN A 96 -2.20 3.55 -2.97
N CYS A 97 -3.01 3.40 -1.92
CA CYS A 97 -2.96 2.24 -1.03
C CYS A 97 -3.31 0.94 -1.78
N ALA A 98 -4.37 0.97 -2.60
CA ALA A 98 -4.80 -0.19 -3.35
C ALA A 98 -3.71 -0.70 -4.32
N ILE A 99 -3.08 0.21 -5.07
CA ILE A 99 -1.96 -0.12 -5.97
C ILE A 99 -0.73 -0.52 -5.15
N GLY A 100 -0.42 0.23 -4.10
CA GLY A 100 0.73 0.00 -3.23
C GLY A 100 0.69 -1.34 -2.49
N ASN A 101 -0.48 -1.92 -2.26
CA ASN A 101 -0.59 -3.26 -1.69
C ASN A 101 -0.21 -4.38 -2.68
N ALA A 102 -0.22 -4.10 -3.97
CA ALA A 102 0.08 -5.08 -5.02
C ALA A 102 1.58 -5.13 -5.39
N TYR A 103 2.26 -4.00 -5.36
CA TYR A 103 3.61 -3.86 -5.93
C TYR A 103 4.77 -4.04 -4.94
N PRO A 104 4.76 -3.50 -3.71
CA PRO A 104 5.89 -3.65 -2.81
C PRO A 104 6.15 -5.11 -2.45
N THR A 105 7.39 -5.51 -2.51
CA THR A 105 7.84 -6.80 -2.01
C THR A 105 8.47 -6.62 -0.63
N PHE A 106 8.10 -7.51 0.29
CA PHE A 106 8.58 -7.46 1.68
C PHE A 106 9.57 -8.58 1.90
N GLU A 107 10.82 -8.18 2.09
CA GLU A 107 11.89 -9.06 2.46
C GLU A 107 12.10 -9.07 3.99
N LYS A 108 13.00 -9.89 4.46
CA LYS A 108 13.35 -9.94 5.87
C LYS A 108 13.84 -8.56 6.35
N GLY A 109 13.15 -7.99 7.33
CA GLY A 109 13.48 -6.70 7.93
C GLY A 109 12.64 -5.53 7.44
N ARG A 110 12.06 -5.58 6.23
CA ARG A 110 11.18 -4.52 5.75
C ARG A 110 9.83 -4.56 6.48
N LYS A 111 9.35 -3.39 6.89
CA LYS A 111 8.07 -3.22 7.59
C LYS A 111 7.12 -2.34 6.80
N TYR A 112 5.83 -2.64 6.88
CA TYR A 112 4.78 -1.90 6.23
C TYR A 112 3.78 -1.36 7.25
N LEU A 113 3.57 -0.06 7.22
CA LEU A 113 2.62 0.65 8.07
C LEU A 113 1.47 1.16 7.20
N ALA A 114 0.26 0.73 7.49
CA ALA A 114 -0.93 1.19 6.79
C ALA A 114 -2.10 1.28 7.76
N PRO A 115 -3.05 2.22 7.56
CA PRO A 115 -4.21 2.38 8.42
C PRO A 115 -5.28 1.34 8.05
N GLY A 116 -5.05 0.08 8.42
CA GLY A 116 -5.72 -1.09 7.86
C GLY A 116 -7.20 -1.22 8.19
N LEU A 117 -7.66 -0.76 9.34
CA LEU A 117 -9.04 -1.01 9.78
C LEU A 117 -9.97 0.17 9.53
N PHE A 118 -9.65 1.32 10.09
CA PHE A 118 -10.48 2.53 9.95
C PHE A 118 -10.20 3.29 8.65
N GLY A 119 -8.97 3.23 8.15
CA GLY A 119 -8.56 3.84 6.89
C GLY A 119 -8.59 5.37 6.86
N PRO A 120 -8.10 6.10 7.88
CA PRO A 120 -8.09 7.55 7.83
C PRO A 120 -7.11 8.08 6.79
N CYS A 121 -7.56 9.04 5.98
CA CYS A 121 -6.64 9.83 5.16
C CYS A 121 -5.77 10.74 6.04
N GLY A 122 -4.53 10.98 5.61
CA GLY A 122 -3.56 11.76 6.37
C GLY A 122 -2.72 10.94 7.36
N TYR A 123 -2.79 9.62 7.30
CA TYR A 123 -2.01 8.71 8.15
C TYR A 123 -0.55 8.60 7.72
N GLY A 124 -0.30 8.55 6.41
CA GLY A 124 0.99 8.10 5.86
C GLY A 124 2.16 8.97 6.27
N PHE A 125 1.99 10.30 6.25
CA PHE A 125 3.06 11.23 6.60
C PHE A 125 3.40 11.24 8.10
N PRO A 126 2.44 11.40 9.02
CA PRO A 126 2.73 11.26 10.45
C PRO A 126 3.33 9.91 10.84
N ALA A 127 2.89 8.84 10.19
CA ALA A 127 3.41 7.50 10.46
C ALA A 127 4.90 7.37 10.14
N ILE A 128 5.39 7.97 9.04
CA ILE A 128 6.82 7.94 8.74
C ILE A 128 7.63 8.83 9.67
N LEU A 129 7.07 9.92 10.18
CA LEU A 129 7.73 10.74 11.21
C LEU A 129 7.96 9.91 12.47
N GLY A 130 6.91 9.26 12.96
CA GLY A 130 7.01 8.39 14.13
C GLY A 130 7.96 7.22 13.92
N ALA A 131 7.90 6.57 12.75
CA ALA A 131 8.78 5.47 12.39
C ALA A 131 10.26 5.91 12.37
N LYS A 132 10.53 7.10 11.84
CA LYS A 132 11.90 7.63 11.77
C LYS A 132 12.48 8.02 13.13
N ILE A 133 11.64 8.54 14.01
CA ILE A 133 12.02 8.84 15.40
C ILE A 133 12.33 7.53 16.14
N GLY A 134 11.49 6.51 15.97
CA GLY A 134 11.69 5.21 16.60
C GLY A 134 12.83 4.38 16.03
N CYS A 135 13.19 4.61 14.78
CA CYS A 135 14.23 3.88 14.04
C CYS A 135 15.10 4.85 13.22
N PRO A 136 15.94 5.68 13.86
CA PRO A 136 16.66 6.77 13.21
C PRO A 136 17.62 6.33 12.11
N ASP A 137 18.18 5.12 12.21
CA ASP A 137 19.16 4.59 11.26
C ASP A 137 18.54 3.83 10.08
N ILE A 138 17.23 3.58 10.12
CA ILE A 138 16.55 2.83 9.07
C ILE A 138 15.95 3.81 8.06
N PRO A 139 16.08 3.55 6.74
CA PRO A 139 15.38 4.31 5.73
C PRO A 139 13.86 4.22 5.91
N VAL A 140 13.18 5.36 5.84
CA VAL A 140 11.71 5.43 5.97
C VAL A 140 11.14 6.14 4.75
N VAL A 141 10.17 5.50 4.10
CA VAL A 141 9.55 6.00 2.88
C VAL A 141 8.04 5.96 3.02
N GLY A 142 7.39 7.10 2.82
CA GLY A 142 5.93 7.23 2.83
C GLY A 142 5.36 7.40 1.43
N PHE A 143 4.13 6.95 1.26
CA PHE A 143 3.36 7.09 0.02
C PHE A 143 1.99 7.66 0.34
N ALA A 144 1.56 8.67 -0.42
CA ALA A 144 0.23 9.24 -0.31
C ALA A 144 -0.26 9.78 -1.65
N GLY A 145 -1.57 9.93 -1.80
CA GLY A 145 -2.16 10.82 -2.76
C GLY A 145 -2.01 12.29 -2.30
N ASP A 146 -2.16 13.22 -3.22
CA ASP A 146 -2.11 14.66 -2.92
C ASP A 146 -3.16 15.10 -1.90
N GLY A 147 -4.39 14.58 -1.98
CA GLY A 147 -5.44 14.87 -1.02
C GLY A 147 -5.10 14.38 0.39
N ALA A 148 -4.69 13.12 0.53
CA ALA A 148 -4.33 12.56 1.83
C ALA A 148 -3.10 13.26 2.45
N PHE A 149 -2.07 13.55 1.66
CA PHE A 149 -0.92 14.31 2.11
C PHE A 149 -1.31 15.71 2.58
N GLY A 150 -2.22 16.39 1.86
CA GLY A 150 -2.70 17.72 2.22
C GLY A 150 -3.31 17.82 3.62
N ILE A 151 -3.94 16.74 4.10
CA ILE A 151 -4.54 16.71 5.46
C ILE A 151 -3.47 16.86 6.55
N SER A 152 -2.30 16.23 6.38
CA SER A 152 -1.23 16.21 7.37
C SER A 152 -0.01 17.04 6.97
N MET A 153 -0.10 17.82 5.90
CA MET A 153 1.00 18.62 5.37
C MET A 153 1.57 19.63 6.39
N SER A 154 0.77 20.11 7.32
CA SER A 154 1.21 21.01 8.40
C SER A 154 2.34 20.41 9.25
N GLU A 155 2.41 19.08 9.36
CA GLU A 155 3.48 18.39 10.09
C GLU A 155 4.85 18.54 9.44
N MET A 156 4.93 19.01 8.20
CA MET A 156 6.21 19.36 7.55
C MET A 156 6.99 20.42 8.34
N SER A 157 6.29 21.29 9.06
CA SER A 157 6.94 22.29 9.91
C SER A 157 7.82 21.66 10.99
N SER A 158 7.48 20.46 11.43
CA SER A 158 8.26 19.69 12.40
C SER A 158 9.53 19.07 11.80
N CYS A 159 9.55 18.84 10.48
CA CYS A 159 10.66 18.18 9.80
C CYS A 159 11.90 19.08 9.61
N ASN A 160 11.75 20.39 9.76
CA ASN A 160 12.85 21.35 9.59
C ASN A 160 13.75 21.51 10.83
N ARG A 161 13.61 20.64 11.81
CA ARG A 161 14.51 20.60 12.95
C ARG A 161 15.79 19.88 12.59
N LYS A 162 16.92 20.50 12.91
CA LYS A 162 18.26 19.96 12.55
C LYS A 162 18.54 18.57 13.13
N GLU A 163 17.94 18.25 14.26
CA GLU A 163 18.06 16.97 14.94
C GLU A 163 17.23 15.84 14.33
N TRP A 164 16.37 16.14 13.36
CA TRP A 164 15.53 15.11 12.77
C TRP A 164 16.20 14.46 11.57
N PRO A 165 16.24 13.12 11.54
CA PRO A 165 16.79 12.40 10.41
C PRO A 165 15.93 12.59 9.15
N SER A 166 16.55 12.50 7.98
CA SER A 166 15.86 12.63 6.69
C SER A 166 14.82 11.54 6.48
N ILE A 167 13.70 11.93 5.92
CA ILE A 167 12.59 11.05 5.49
C ILE A 167 12.31 11.28 4.01
N THR A 168 11.66 10.30 3.39
CA THR A 168 11.20 10.43 2.00
C THR A 168 9.70 10.25 1.94
N MET A 169 8.98 11.23 1.37
CA MET A 169 7.55 11.14 1.09
C MET A 169 7.31 11.21 -0.41
N ILE A 170 6.67 10.21 -0.98
CA ILE A 170 6.33 10.15 -2.39
C ILE A 170 4.84 10.43 -2.54
N ILE A 171 4.51 11.44 -3.34
CA ILE A 171 3.14 11.90 -3.52
C ILE A 171 2.68 11.57 -4.95
N PHE A 172 1.65 10.74 -5.04
CA PHE A 172 0.95 10.45 -6.29
C PHE A 172 -0.12 11.52 -6.52
N ARG A 173 0.19 12.47 -7.38
CA ARG A 173 -0.68 13.61 -7.63
C ARG A 173 -1.59 13.38 -8.83
N ASN A 174 -2.89 13.32 -8.57
CA ASN A 174 -3.92 13.20 -9.59
C ASN A 174 -4.93 14.36 -9.57
N TYR A 175 -4.73 15.36 -8.70
CA TYR A 175 -5.56 16.56 -8.53
C TYR A 175 -7.01 16.30 -8.09
N GLN A 176 -7.27 15.17 -7.47
CA GLN A 176 -8.62 14.79 -7.06
C GLN A 176 -8.61 13.74 -5.95
N TRP A 177 -9.72 13.64 -5.22
CA TRP A 177 -10.02 12.50 -4.35
C TRP A 177 -10.45 11.30 -5.20
N GLY A 178 -9.50 10.66 -5.87
CA GLY A 178 -9.79 9.68 -6.92
C GLY A 178 -10.54 8.44 -6.45
N ALA A 179 -10.36 7.99 -5.21
CA ALA A 179 -11.11 6.88 -4.64
C ALA A 179 -12.56 7.27 -4.40
N GLU A 180 -12.82 8.46 -3.86
CA GLU A 180 -14.17 8.97 -3.59
C GLU A 180 -14.91 9.29 -4.89
N LYS A 181 -14.23 9.87 -5.86
CA LYS A 181 -14.79 10.06 -7.20
C LYS A 181 -15.26 8.75 -7.81
N ARG A 182 -14.45 7.70 -7.71
CA ARG A 182 -14.83 6.36 -8.18
C ARG A 182 -16.06 5.82 -7.47
N ASN A 183 -16.14 5.98 -6.16
CA ASN A 183 -17.29 5.54 -5.39
C ASN A 183 -18.55 6.31 -5.80
N SER A 184 -18.44 7.62 -6.04
CA SER A 184 -19.56 8.45 -6.50
C SER A 184 -20.06 8.03 -7.88
N ILE A 185 -19.18 7.68 -8.80
CA ILE A 185 -19.56 7.13 -10.12
C ILE A 185 -20.31 5.80 -9.96
N LEU A 186 -19.83 4.91 -9.10
CA LEU A 186 -20.42 3.57 -8.94
C LEU A 186 -21.75 3.55 -8.19
N TRP A 187 -21.93 4.46 -7.22
CA TRP A 187 -23.05 4.40 -6.28
C TRP A 187 -24.06 5.54 -6.41
N PHE A 188 -23.68 6.63 -7.11
CA PHE A 188 -24.47 7.86 -7.17
C PHE A 188 -24.60 8.41 -8.60
N ASP A 189 -24.58 7.54 -9.62
CA ASP A 189 -24.79 7.90 -11.04
C ASP A 189 -23.95 9.10 -11.49
N ASP A 190 -22.68 9.11 -11.14
CA ASP A 190 -21.72 10.19 -11.46
C ASP A 190 -22.06 11.56 -10.82
N ASN A 191 -22.95 11.59 -9.84
CA ASN A 191 -23.21 12.76 -9.03
C ASN A 191 -22.21 12.82 -7.87
N PHE A 192 -21.25 13.70 -7.96
CA PHE A 192 -20.25 13.87 -6.91
C PHE A 192 -20.11 15.32 -6.52
N VAL A 193 -19.83 15.55 -5.24
CA VAL A 193 -19.61 16.86 -4.64
C VAL A 193 -18.21 16.90 -4.04
N GLY A 194 -17.44 17.91 -4.40
CA GLY A 194 -16.15 18.18 -3.75
C GLY A 194 -15.05 17.17 -4.06
N THR A 195 -14.73 16.98 -5.32
CA THR A 195 -13.58 16.13 -5.72
C THR A 195 -12.33 16.92 -6.04
#